data_2ea043276567443730c97aaae2f85544
#
_entry.id   2ea043276567443730c97aaae2f85544
#
_cell.length_a   1.000
_cell.length_b   1.000
_cell.length_c   1.000
_cell.angle_alpha   90.00
_cell.angle_beta   90.00
_cell.angle_gamma   90.00
#
_symmetry.space_group_name_H-M   'P 1'
#
loop_
_entity.id
_entity.type
_entity.pdbx_description
1 polymer ?
#
loop_
_entity_poly.entity_id
_entity_poly.type
_entity_poly.pdbx_seq_one_letter_code
_entity_poly.pdbx_strand_id
1 'polypeptide(L)'
;MKMPTLLSVSLLAALSLPAAAQTAPPQDVPFDGTLKIDVDATDLAHRIFKVKTTMPAKPGPMTLLYPQWIPGNHSPTGPIDKLAGLVIKVDGKVVPWKRDQFDVYAFTVDVPQGAAELVAEFKFLSPQAPSQGRVMMTPEMLNLQWNTTALYPAGTYARNIKAQASVTLPAGWSYATALETDRRVGDTVTFKPIDFDDLVDSPMFAGKYYKRVELSGGKQPVYLNVFADEAKSLEAKPEQIKAHAALVQQMDKLYGARHFDHYEFLLALTKKLGGIGLEHH
;
A
#
# COMPACT_ATOMS: atom_id res chain seq x y z
N MET A 1 78.26 -27.01 -16.86
CA MET A 1 77.51 -26.64 -15.72
C MET A 1 76.15 -26.13 -16.27
N LYS A 2 75.05 -26.93 -16.19
CA LYS A 2 73.70 -26.58 -16.70
C LYS A 2 72.89 -26.15 -15.54
N MET A 3 72.36 -24.89 -15.55
CA MET A 3 71.39 -24.37 -14.58
C MET A 3 69.98 -24.91 -14.91
N PRO A 4 69.21 -25.33 -13.95
CA PRO A 4 67.78 -25.67 -14.15
C PRO A 4 66.91 -24.45 -14.17
N THR A 5 66.07 -24.35 -15.18
CA THR A 5 65.01 -23.30 -15.31
C THR A 5 63.84 -23.69 -14.43
N LEU A 6 63.55 -22.86 -13.42
CA LEU A 6 62.36 -22.98 -12.58
C LEU A 6 61.16 -22.41 -13.33
N LEU A 7 60.21 -23.28 -13.70
CA LEU A 7 58.88 -22.88 -14.17
C LEU A 7 58.00 -22.50 -12.95
N SER A 8 57.72 -21.22 -12.83
CA SER A 8 56.73 -20.74 -11.86
C SER A 8 55.33 -20.92 -12.45
N VAL A 9 54.54 -21.84 -11.91
CA VAL A 9 53.11 -21.99 -12.22
C VAL A 9 52.33 -21.04 -11.31
N SER A 10 51.84 -19.93 -11.87
CA SER A 10 50.95 -19.01 -11.16
C SER A 10 49.53 -19.59 -11.18
N LEU A 11 49.04 -20.05 -10.03
CA LEU A 11 47.69 -20.51 -9.83
C LEU A 11 46.77 -19.24 -9.67
N LEU A 12 46.09 -18.82 -10.74
CA LEU A 12 45.01 -17.83 -10.64
C LEU A 12 43.82 -18.50 -9.99
N ALA A 13 43.60 -18.24 -8.71
CA ALA A 13 42.34 -18.53 -8.03
C ALA A 13 41.29 -17.54 -8.54
N ALA A 14 40.39 -18.00 -9.39
CA ALA A 14 39.20 -17.26 -9.77
C ALA A 14 38.30 -17.18 -8.54
N LEU A 15 38.29 -16.02 -7.85
CA LEU A 15 37.31 -15.66 -6.87
C LEU A 15 35.97 -15.46 -7.61
N SER A 16 35.13 -16.48 -7.64
CA SER A 16 33.75 -16.36 -8.03
C SER A 16 33.04 -15.56 -6.94
N LEU A 17 32.93 -14.25 -7.11
CA LEU A 17 32.02 -13.44 -6.34
C LEU A 17 30.60 -14.00 -6.59
N PRO A 18 29.79 -14.25 -5.51
CA PRO A 18 28.40 -14.60 -5.71
C PRO A 18 27.77 -13.44 -6.47
N ALA A 19 27.24 -13.70 -7.68
CA ALA A 19 26.42 -12.73 -8.37
C ALA A 19 25.26 -12.39 -7.44
N ALA A 20 25.17 -11.13 -7.00
CA ALA A 20 23.98 -10.64 -6.33
C ALA A 20 22.81 -10.98 -7.25
N ALA A 21 21.83 -11.71 -6.74
CA ALA A 21 20.62 -12.00 -7.47
C ALA A 21 19.85 -10.69 -7.66
N GLN A 22 20.19 -9.96 -8.73
CA GLN A 22 19.38 -8.81 -9.14
C GLN A 22 17.98 -9.32 -9.43
N THR A 23 16.98 -8.72 -8.80
CA THR A 23 15.58 -8.96 -9.14
C THR A 23 15.43 -8.79 -10.65
N ALA A 24 14.91 -9.82 -11.34
CA ALA A 24 14.73 -9.75 -12.79
C ALA A 24 13.84 -8.54 -13.14
N PRO A 25 14.09 -7.83 -14.23
CA PRO A 25 13.27 -6.71 -14.65
C PRO A 25 11.83 -7.18 -14.86
N PRO A 26 10.84 -6.34 -14.51
CA PRO A 26 9.43 -6.72 -14.63
C PRO A 26 9.04 -6.96 -16.08
N GLN A 27 8.20 -7.95 -16.29
CA GLN A 27 7.62 -8.30 -17.59
C GLN A 27 6.26 -7.66 -17.75
N ASP A 28 5.93 -7.24 -18.97
CA ASP A 28 4.61 -6.68 -19.30
C ASP A 28 3.60 -7.79 -19.63
N VAL A 29 3.38 -8.66 -18.65
CA VAL A 29 2.45 -9.78 -18.72
C VAL A 29 1.58 -9.80 -17.48
N PRO A 30 0.29 -10.22 -17.57
CA PRO A 30 -0.58 -10.35 -16.41
C PRO A 30 0.01 -11.30 -15.36
N PHE A 31 -0.11 -10.93 -14.10
CA PHE A 31 0.15 -11.83 -12.98
C PHE A 31 -0.94 -12.92 -12.95
N ASP A 32 -0.53 -14.17 -12.81
CA ASP A 32 -1.44 -15.31 -12.78
C ASP A 32 -2.11 -15.42 -11.40
N GLY A 33 -3.31 -14.85 -11.26
CA GLY A 33 -4.12 -14.85 -10.06
C GLY A 33 -4.34 -13.46 -9.46
N THR A 34 -4.79 -13.44 -8.20
CA THR A 34 -5.15 -12.22 -7.48
C THR A 34 -4.33 -12.09 -6.21
N LEU A 35 -3.75 -10.92 -6.02
CA LEU A 35 -3.12 -10.50 -4.77
C LEU A 35 -4.20 -10.08 -3.78
N LYS A 36 -4.39 -10.83 -2.69
CA LYS A 36 -5.34 -10.45 -1.63
C LYS A 36 -4.59 -9.75 -0.51
N ILE A 37 -5.12 -8.61 -0.05
CA ILE A 37 -4.52 -7.80 1.00
C ILE A 37 -5.57 -7.57 2.09
N ASP A 38 -5.37 -8.19 3.25
CA ASP A 38 -6.26 -8.08 4.39
C ASP A 38 -5.55 -7.25 5.48
N VAL A 39 -6.17 -6.15 5.91
CA VAL A 39 -5.64 -5.24 6.91
C VAL A 39 -6.56 -5.22 8.13
N ASP A 40 -6.04 -5.55 9.31
CA ASP A 40 -6.70 -5.29 10.58
C ASP A 40 -6.20 -3.96 11.15
N ALA A 41 -7.09 -2.97 11.18
CA ALA A 41 -6.84 -1.63 11.68
C ALA A 41 -7.47 -1.36 13.06
N THR A 42 -7.79 -2.42 13.82
CA THR A 42 -8.49 -2.29 15.11
C THR A 42 -7.56 -2.01 16.30
N ASP A 43 -6.26 -2.22 16.16
CA ASP A 43 -5.28 -2.05 17.24
C ASP A 43 -4.87 -0.57 17.42
N LEU A 44 -5.86 0.27 17.77
CA LEU A 44 -5.68 1.71 17.95
C LEU A 44 -4.74 2.03 19.12
N ALA A 45 -4.76 1.21 20.17
CA ALA A 45 -3.96 1.44 21.38
C ALA A 45 -2.45 1.38 21.10
N HIS A 46 -2.03 0.44 20.24
CA HIS A 46 -0.64 0.29 19.86
C HIS A 46 -0.29 0.96 18.53
N ARG A 47 -1.30 1.51 17.83
CA ARG A 47 -1.14 2.15 16.50
C ARG A 47 -0.49 1.21 15.48
N ILE A 48 -1.00 -0.01 15.40
CA ILE A 48 -0.47 -1.07 14.53
C ILE A 48 -1.55 -1.50 13.53
N PHE A 49 -1.18 -1.50 12.24
CA PHE A 49 -1.91 -2.22 11.22
C PHE A 49 -1.34 -3.64 11.12
N LYS A 50 -2.17 -4.66 11.29
CA LYS A 50 -1.78 -6.05 11.04
C LYS A 50 -2.15 -6.40 9.62
N VAL A 51 -1.21 -6.90 8.88
CA VAL A 51 -1.35 -7.13 7.45
C VAL A 51 -1.16 -8.59 7.13
N LYS A 52 -2.02 -9.11 6.27
CA LYS A 52 -1.91 -10.42 5.65
C LYS A 52 -2.04 -10.24 4.14
N THR A 53 -1.00 -10.60 3.41
CA THR A 53 -1.01 -10.63 1.95
C THR A 53 -1.00 -12.08 1.49
N THR A 54 -1.94 -12.45 0.62
CA THR A 54 -2.06 -13.81 0.08
C THR A 54 -1.95 -13.76 -1.44
N MET A 55 -1.13 -14.64 -2.01
CA MET A 55 -0.93 -14.68 -3.46
C MET A 55 -0.64 -16.11 -3.93
N PRO A 56 -0.90 -16.44 -5.21
CA PRO A 56 -0.41 -17.66 -5.81
C PRO A 56 1.11 -17.74 -5.74
N ALA A 57 1.63 -18.93 -5.49
CA ALA A 57 3.05 -19.22 -5.43
C ALA A 57 3.43 -20.25 -6.49
N LYS A 58 4.61 -20.07 -7.10
CA LYS A 58 5.21 -21.06 -8.01
C LYS A 58 6.45 -21.62 -7.34
N PRO A 59 6.70 -22.95 -7.43
CA PRO A 59 7.90 -23.57 -6.86
C PRO A 59 9.19 -22.94 -7.35
N GLY A 60 10.17 -22.81 -6.46
CA GLY A 60 11.46 -22.19 -6.71
C GLY A 60 11.64 -20.83 -6.03
N PRO A 61 12.70 -20.10 -6.36
CA PRO A 61 12.97 -18.80 -5.77
C PRO A 61 11.91 -17.77 -6.18
N MET A 62 11.31 -17.09 -5.19
CA MET A 62 10.35 -16.02 -5.37
C MET A 62 10.80 -14.79 -4.60
N THR A 63 10.67 -13.62 -5.20
CA THR A 63 10.97 -12.34 -4.56
C THR A 63 9.68 -11.57 -4.35
N LEU A 64 9.48 -11.09 -3.12
CA LEU A 64 8.43 -10.15 -2.76
C LEU A 64 9.02 -8.77 -2.63
N LEU A 65 8.30 -7.76 -3.10
CA LEU A 65 8.69 -6.36 -3.02
C LEU A 65 7.76 -5.59 -2.09
N TYR A 66 8.32 -4.70 -1.29
CA TYR A 66 7.56 -3.65 -0.61
C TYR A 66 7.57 -2.40 -1.49
N PRO A 67 6.45 -1.68 -1.65
CA PRO A 67 6.39 -0.49 -2.48
C PRO A 67 7.41 0.56 -2.06
N GLN A 68 8.39 0.82 -2.91
CA GLN A 68 9.46 1.80 -2.68
C GLN A 68 9.06 3.18 -3.21
N TRP A 69 8.58 3.23 -4.44
CA TRP A 69 8.09 4.45 -5.07
C TRP A 69 6.67 4.73 -4.62
N ILE A 70 6.43 5.91 -4.06
CA ILE A 70 5.14 6.24 -3.46
C ILE A 70 4.36 7.16 -4.39
N PRO A 71 3.13 6.77 -4.80
CA PRO A 71 2.19 7.67 -5.44
C PRO A 71 1.96 8.93 -4.61
N GLY A 72 1.75 10.08 -5.24
CA GLY A 72 1.59 11.36 -4.59
C GLY A 72 2.86 11.96 -3.96
N ASN A 73 3.93 11.15 -3.74
CA ASN A 73 5.25 11.65 -3.33
C ASN A 73 6.21 11.84 -4.50
N HIS A 74 5.96 11.16 -5.62
CA HIS A 74 6.80 11.14 -6.80
C HIS A 74 8.28 10.81 -6.49
N SER A 75 8.51 9.91 -5.51
CA SER A 75 9.85 9.59 -5.04
C SER A 75 9.91 8.23 -4.32
N PRO A 76 11.11 7.60 -4.24
CA PRO A 76 11.29 6.29 -3.61
C PRO A 76 11.36 6.40 -2.08
N THR A 77 10.27 6.80 -1.46
CA THR A 77 10.17 7.09 -0.02
C THR A 77 9.30 6.08 0.75
N GLY A 78 9.14 4.85 0.23
CA GLY A 78 8.42 3.79 0.90
C GLY A 78 8.92 3.56 2.32
N PRO A 79 8.05 3.60 3.36
CA PRO A 79 8.47 3.57 4.77
C PRO A 79 8.79 2.15 5.24
N ILE A 80 9.80 1.52 4.64
CA ILE A 80 10.23 0.14 4.93
C ILE A 80 10.71 -0.05 6.38
N ASP A 81 11.17 1.02 7.02
CA ASP A 81 11.56 1.08 8.43
C ASP A 81 10.39 0.82 9.39
N LYS A 82 9.15 0.92 8.90
CA LYS A 82 7.93 0.70 9.69
C LYS A 82 7.33 -0.69 9.50
N LEU A 83 7.87 -1.50 8.59
CA LEU A 83 7.49 -2.90 8.44
C LEU A 83 8.19 -3.74 9.51
N ALA A 84 7.42 -4.46 10.32
CA ALA A 84 7.93 -5.26 11.43
C ALA A 84 7.29 -6.66 11.47
N GLY A 85 8.04 -7.64 11.99
CA GLY A 85 7.53 -8.97 12.30
C GLY A 85 7.08 -9.78 11.09
N LEU A 86 7.76 -9.65 9.95
CA LEU A 86 7.43 -10.42 8.74
C LEU A 86 7.57 -11.92 8.98
N VAL A 87 6.50 -12.65 8.69
CA VAL A 87 6.44 -14.11 8.64
C VAL A 87 5.89 -14.52 7.29
N ILE A 88 6.60 -15.39 6.59
CA ILE A 88 6.13 -15.95 5.31
C ILE A 88 5.73 -17.41 5.53
N LYS A 89 4.56 -17.76 5.03
CA LYS A 89 4.02 -19.12 5.04
C LYS A 89 3.75 -19.58 3.61
N VAL A 90 4.05 -20.83 3.33
CA VAL A 90 3.71 -21.50 2.06
C VAL A 90 2.84 -22.70 2.40
N ASP A 91 1.63 -22.76 1.82
CA ASP A 91 0.59 -23.75 2.16
C ASP A 91 0.45 -23.93 3.68
N GLY A 92 0.40 -22.82 4.41
CA GLY A 92 0.22 -22.75 5.85
C GLY A 92 1.47 -23.04 6.70
N LYS A 93 2.60 -23.44 6.12
CA LYS A 93 3.86 -23.73 6.83
C LYS A 93 4.79 -22.52 6.77
N VAL A 94 5.36 -22.14 7.91
CA VAL A 94 6.38 -21.08 7.97
C VAL A 94 7.62 -21.51 7.20
N VAL A 95 8.08 -20.64 6.32
CA VAL A 95 9.30 -20.82 5.54
C VAL A 95 10.31 -19.72 5.83
N PRO A 96 11.63 -20.00 5.78
CA PRO A 96 12.63 -18.96 5.95
C PRO A 96 12.62 -18.02 4.74
N TRP A 97 12.90 -16.75 5.01
CA TRP A 97 13.06 -15.72 4.01
C TRP A 97 14.33 -14.91 4.29
N LYS A 98 14.82 -14.21 3.28
CA LYS A 98 15.99 -13.33 3.39
C LYS A 98 15.63 -11.96 2.83
N ARG A 99 16.07 -10.89 3.49
CA ARG A 99 16.06 -9.55 2.91
C ARG A 99 17.27 -9.44 1.97
N ASP A 100 17.08 -8.84 0.82
CA ASP A 100 18.20 -8.57 -0.11
C ASP A 100 19.20 -7.61 0.56
N GLN A 101 20.49 -7.84 0.29
CA GLN A 101 21.57 -7.06 0.92
C GLN A 101 21.76 -5.68 0.30
N PHE A 102 21.31 -5.50 -0.95
CA PHE A 102 21.46 -4.27 -1.72
C PHE A 102 20.13 -3.53 -1.88
N ASP A 103 19.03 -4.27 -2.00
CA ASP A 103 17.67 -3.73 -2.05
C ASP A 103 16.89 -4.11 -0.79
N VAL A 104 16.84 -3.17 0.17
CA VAL A 104 16.15 -3.39 1.44
C VAL A 104 14.63 -3.57 1.31
N TYR A 105 14.06 -3.27 0.13
CA TYR A 105 12.65 -3.44 -0.20
C TYR A 105 12.31 -4.83 -0.74
N ALA A 106 13.31 -5.66 -1.04
CA ALA A 106 13.16 -6.99 -1.60
C ALA A 106 13.35 -8.10 -0.54
N PHE A 107 12.45 -9.10 -0.58
CA PHE A 107 12.45 -10.25 0.31
C PHE A 107 12.39 -11.52 -0.53
N THR A 108 13.38 -12.40 -0.38
CA THR A 108 13.45 -13.65 -1.13
C THR A 108 13.02 -14.84 -0.28
N VAL A 109 12.33 -15.76 -0.90
CA VAL A 109 11.84 -17.01 -0.31
C VAL A 109 11.96 -18.15 -1.32
N ASP A 110 12.37 -19.33 -0.86
CA ASP A 110 12.38 -20.53 -1.68
C ASP A 110 11.05 -21.27 -1.47
N VAL A 111 10.20 -21.27 -2.51
CA VAL A 111 8.90 -21.91 -2.49
C VAL A 111 9.08 -23.42 -2.75
N PRO A 112 8.59 -24.30 -1.86
CA PRO A 112 8.70 -25.75 -2.03
C PRO A 112 7.99 -26.27 -3.28
N GLN A 113 8.41 -27.44 -3.77
CA GLN A 113 7.75 -28.12 -4.88
C GLN A 113 6.32 -28.51 -4.51
N GLY A 114 5.38 -28.29 -5.45
CA GLY A 114 3.96 -28.60 -5.28
C GLY A 114 3.17 -27.55 -4.51
N ALA A 115 3.81 -26.49 -4.03
CA ALA A 115 3.14 -25.40 -3.34
C ALA A 115 2.35 -24.49 -4.30
N ALA A 116 1.20 -24.01 -3.85
CA ALA A 116 0.28 -23.20 -4.65
C ALA A 116 0.00 -21.80 -4.06
N GLU A 117 0.16 -21.62 -2.75
CA GLU A 117 -0.18 -20.36 -2.06
C GLU A 117 0.96 -19.89 -1.16
N LEU A 118 1.22 -18.59 -1.22
CA LEU A 118 2.10 -17.87 -0.30
C LEU A 118 1.30 -16.85 0.49
N VAL A 119 1.51 -16.82 1.80
CA VAL A 119 0.97 -15.82 2.72
C VAL A 119 2.11 -15.09 3.40
N ALA A 120 2.13 -13.78 3.30
CA ALA A 120 3.03 -12.90 4.05
C ALA A 120 2.23 -12.15 5.12
N GLU A 121 2.60 -12.33 6.38
CA GLU A 121 2.01 -11.63 7.52
C GLU A 121 3.04 -10.68 8.11
N PHE A 122 2.65 -9.42 8.35
CA PHE A 122 3.51 -8.44 8.98
C PHE A 122 2.71 -7.36 9.70
N LYS A 123 3.42 -6.46 10.37
CA LYS A 123 2.84 -5.28 11.03
C LYS A 123 3.41 -4.03 10.40
N PHE A 124 2.54 -3.04 10.17
CA PHE A 124 2.97 -1.69 9.86
C PHE A 124 2.79 -0.81 11.10
N LEU A 125 3.86 -0.16 11.52
CA LEU A 125 3.90 0.70 12.70
C LEU A 125 3.50 2.12 12.29
N SER A 126 2.30 2.54 12.68
CA SER A 126 1.83 3.90 12.36
C SER A 126 2.74 4.95 13.02
N PRO A 127 3.10 6.04 12.32
CA PRO A 127 3.78 7.18 12.91
C PRO A 127 3.11 7.69 14.18
N GLN A 128 3.93 8.13 15.13
CA GLN A 128 3.48 8.74 16.40
C GLN A 128 3.44 10.27 16.32
N ALA A 129 4.18 10.84 15.36
CA ALA A 129 4.26 12.28 15.12
C ALA A 129 4.30 12.56 13.60
N PRO A 130 3.86 13.75 13.15
CA PRO A 130 3.87 14.13 11.73
C PRO A 130 5.25 14.05 11.08
N SER A 131 6.32 14.27 11.85
CA SER A 131 7.71 14.18 11.38
C SER A 131 8.17 12.76 11.03
N GLN A 132 7.41 11.73 11.43
CA GLN A 132 7.75 10.32 11.22
C GLN A 132 7.04 9.71 10.00
N GLY A 133 6.16 10.44 9.34
CA GLY A 133 5.41 9.98 8.18
C GLY A 133 3.95 10.44 8.16
N ARG A 134 3.24 10.09 7.09
CA ARG A 134 1.88 10.56 6.81
C ARG A 134 0.79 9.60 7.27
N VAL A 135 1.06 8.31 7.25
CA VAL A 135 0.09 7.29 7.70
C VAL A 135 -0.07 7.41 9.20
N MET A 136 -1.30 7.51 9.65
CA MET A 136 -1.60 7.79 11.02
C MET A 136 -2.79 6.99 11.52
N MET A 137 -2.69 6.57 12.77
CA MET A 137 -3.75 5.94 13.52
C MET A 137 -3.88 6.62 14.88
N THR A 138 -5.10 7.07 15.21
CA THR A 138 -5.45 7.69 16.50
C THR A 138 -6.70 7.00 17.06
N PRO A 139 -7.10 7.27 18.31
CA PRO A 139 -8.37 6.74 18.84
C PRO A 139 -9.62 7.23 18.11
N GLU A 140 -9.54 8.29 17.31
CA GLU A 140 -10.69 8.91 16.64
C GLU A 140 -10.73 8.68 15.13
N MET A 141 -9.55 8.54 14.50
CA MET A 141 -9.44 8.40 13.04
C MET A 141 -8.14 7.70 12.63
N LEU A 142 -8.13 7.22 11.40
CA LEU A 142 -6.93 6.75 10.71
C LEU A 142 -6.95 7.17 9.24
N ASN A 143 -5.76 7.25 8.64
CA ASN A 143 -5.61 7.14 7.21
C ASN A 143 -4.83 5.87 6.86
N LEU A 144 -5.27 5.15 5.86
CA LEU A 144 -4.62 3.96 5.34
C LEU A 144 -4.15 4.25 3.91
N GLN A 145 -2.87 4.08 3.68
CA GLN A 145 -2.27 4.08 2.35
C GLN A 145 -1.84 2.64 2.04
N TRP A 146 -2.42 2.04 1.01
CA TRP A 146 -2.24 0.63 0.69
C TRP A 146 -0.80 0.25 0.32
N ASN A 147 -0.01 1.20 -0.19
CA ASN A 147 1.42 1.01 -0.41
C ASN A 147 2.19 0.67 0.87
N THR A 148 1.68 1.04 2.05
CA THR A 148 2.33 0.74 3.34
C THR A 148 1.95 -0.64 3.89
N THR A 149 0.90 -1.24 3.35
CA THR A 149 0.30 -2.48 3.86
C THR A 149 0.30 -3.60 2.81
N ALA A 150 1.24 -3.60 1.90
CA ALA A 150 1.32 -4.60 0.85
C ALA A 150 2.75 -5.13 0.65
N LEU A 151 2.84 -6.44 0.40
CA LEU A 151 3.97 -7.08 -0.27
C LEU A 151 3.45 -7.68 -1.57
N TYR A 152 4.15 -7.47 -2.68
CA TYR A 152 3.72 -7.91 -3.99
C TYR A 152 4.82 -8.70 -4.71
N PRO A 153 4.48 -9.60 -5.66
CA PRO A 153 5.47 -10.41 -6.35
C PRO A 153 6.31 -9.57 -7.30
N ALA A 154 7.63 -9.78 -7.30
CA ALA A 154 8.53 -9.25 -8.31
C ALA A 154 8.33 -9.93 -9.69
N GLY A 155 8.85 -9.31 -10.74
CA GLY A 155 8.87 -9.87 -12.09
C GLY A 155 7.67 -9.51 -12.97
N THR A 156 6.67 -8.79 -12.42
CA THR A 156 5.50 -8.26 -13.17
C THR A 156 5.31 -6.79 -12.80
N TYR A 157 4.89 -5.97 -13.76
CA TYR A 157 4.53 -4.58 -13.46
C TYR A 157 3.31 -4.49 -12.56
N ALA A 158 3.27 -3.51 -11.64
CA ALA A 158 2.18 -3.31 -10.68
C ALA A 158 0.81 -3.22 -11.36
N ARG A 159 0.71 -2.52 -12.49
CA ARG A 159 -0.51 -2.41 -13.31
C ARG A 159 -1.05 -3.74 -13.86
N ASN A 160 -0.23 -4.78 -13.89
CA ASN A 160 -0.59 -6.11 -14.38
C ASN A 160 -0.92 -7.11 -13.26
N ILE A 161 -0.94 -6.65 -12.01
CA ILE A 161 -1.30 -7.45 -10.83
C ILE A 161 -2.71 -7.07 -10.42
N LYS A 162 -3.66 -7.99 -10.54
CA LYS A 162 -5.00 -7.78 -9.94
C LYS A 162 -4.91 -7.95 -8.44
N ALA A 163 -5.40 -6.96 -7.70
CA ALA A 163 -5.42 -6.94 -6.24
C ALA A 163 -6.86 -6.81 -5.72
N GLN A 164 -7.14 -7.47 -4.61
CA GLN A 164 -8.38 -7.29 -3.86
C GLN A 164 -8.03 -7.00 -2.41
N ALA A 165 -8.41 -5.83 -1.94
CA ALA A 165 -8.16 -5.39 -0.59
C ALA A 165 -9.37 -5.57 0.32
N SER A 166 -9.10 -5.85 1.60
CA SER A 166 -10.09 -5.78 2.68
C SER A 166 -9.50 -5.07 3.90
N VAL A 167 -10.37 -4.43 4.70
CA VAL A 167 -9.97 -3.79 5.94
C VAL A 167 -10.99 -4.06 7.02
N THR A 168 -10.52 -4.47 8.21
CA THR A 168 -11.33 -4.53 9.42
C THR A 168 -11.10 -3.25 10.22
N LEU A 169 -12.17 -2.50 10.44
CA LEU A 169 -12.18 -1.22 11.14
C LEU A 169 -12.62 -1.39 12.60
N PRO A 170 -12.33 -0.43 13.47
CA PRO A 170 -12.96 -0.37 14.78
C PRO A 170 -14.49 -0.30 14.67
N ALA A 171 -15.20 -0.94 15.61
CA ALA A 171 -16.64 -1.04 15.58
C ALA A 171 -17.32 0.35 15.49
N GLY A 172 -18.28 0.45 14.58
CA GLY A 172 -19.06 1.67 14.36
C GLY A 172 -18.34 2.79 13.60
N TRP A 173 -17.12 2.56 13.10
CA TRP A 173 -16.43 3.56 12.30
C TRP A 173 -16.97 3.64 10.88
N SER A 174 -16.98 4.86 10.34
CA SER A 174 -17.22 5.15 8.94
C SER A 174 -15.89 5.25 8.18
N TYR A 175 -15.94 5.12 6.85
CA TYR A 175 -14.78 5.25 5.98
C TYR A 175 -15.14 5.98 4.69
N ALA A 176 -14.12 6.48 3.99
CA ALA A 176 -14.22 7.03 2.64
C ALA A 176 -12.94 6.74 1.86
N THR A 177 -13.09 6.43 0.59
CA THR A 177 -12.03 6.12 -0.38
C THR A 177 -12.63 6.19 -1.78
N ALA A 178 -11.79 6.29 -2.81
CA ALA A 178 -12.22 6.13 -4.20
C ALA A 178 -12.47 4.66 -4.59
N LEU A 179 -12.02 3.69 -3.78
CA LEU A 179 -12.23 2.27 -4.05
C LEU A 179 -13.71 1.89 -3.99
N GLU A 180 -14.15 1.11 -4.96
CA GLU A 180 -15.50 0.55 -4.99
C GLU A 180 -15.67 -0.58 -3.95
N THR A 181 -16.67 -0.44 -3.09
CA THR A 181 -17.01 -1.48 -2.12
C THR A 181 -17.68 -2.66 -2.82
N ASP A 182 -17.16 -3.87 -2.60
CA ASP A 182 -17.79 -5.12 -3.00
C ASP A 182 -18.82 -5.56 -1.95
N ARG A 183 -18.38 -5.66 -0.69
CA ARG A 183 -19.23 -6.04 0.44
C ARG A 183 -18.71 -5.50 1.77
N ARG A 184 -19.63 -5.40 2.74
CA ARG A 184 -19.31 -5.17 4.15
C ARG A 184 -19.97 -6.25 5.02
N VAL A 185 -19.16 -6.90 5.86
CA VAL A 185 -19.64 -7.91 6.82
C VAL A 185 -19.14 -7.49 8.20
N GLY A 186 -20.05 -7.07 9.06
CA GLY A 186 -19.69 -6.46 10.34
C GLY A 186 -18.83 -5.21 10.15
N ASP A 187 -17.66 -5.22 10.74
CA ASP A 187 -16.70 -4.13 10.65
C ASP A 187 -15.63 -4.34 9.54
N THR A 188 -15.74 -5.44 8.78
CA THR A 188 -14.84 -5.72 7.66
C THR A 188 -15.46 -5.26 6.33
N VAL A 189 -14.72 -4.43 5.62
CA VAL A 189 -15.05 -3.95 4.28
C VAL A 189 -14.13 -4.65 3.28
N THR A 190 -14.70 -5.22 2.21
CA THR A 190 -13.97 -5.77 1.08
C THR A 190 -14.24 -4.91 -0.14
N PHE A 191 -13.20 -4.55 -0.87
CA PHE A 191 -13.30 -3.75 -2.09
C PHE A 191 -13.33 -4.64 -3.33
N LYS A 192 -13.86 -4.12 -4.43
CA LYS A 192 -13.81 -4.81 -5.72
C LYS A 192 -12.35 -5.00 -6.16
N PRO A 193 -12.04 -6.06 -6.92
CA PRO A 193 -10.71 -6.21 -7.50
C PRO A 193 -10.37 -5.04 -8.42
N ILE A 194 -9.13 -4.54 -8.28
CA ILE A 194 -8.58 -3.42 -9.06
C ILE A 194 -7.12 -3.74 -9.41
N ASP A 195 -6.49 -2.99 -10.30
CA ASP A 195 -5.06 -3.10 -10.55
C ASP A 195 -4.28 -2.66 -9.30
N PHE A 196 -3.18 -3.34 -9.00
CA PHE A 196 -2.40 -3.05 -7.78
C PHE A 196 -1.81 -1.63 -7.80
N ASP A 197 -1.51 -1.11 -8.98
CA ASP A 197 -1.05 0.26 -9.18
C ASP A 197 -2.10 1.27 -8.72
N ASP A 198 -3.35 1.09 -9.16
CA ASP A 198 -4.48 1.92 -8.75
C ASP A 198 -4.84 1.75 -7.28
N LEU A 199 -4.74 0.50 -6.75
CA LEU A 199 -4.98 0.24 -5.33
C LEU A 199 -4.04 1.05 -4.44
N VAL A 200 -2.73 1.02 -4.73
CA VAL A 200 -1.74 1.73 -3.89
C VAL A 200 -1.83 3.23 -4.01
N ASP A 201 -2.51 3.74 -5.05
CA ASP A 201 -2.82 5.17 -5.24
C ASP A 201 -4.24 5.55 -4.80
N SER A 202 -4.97 4.67 -4.13
CA SER A 202 -6.32 4.93 -3.62
C SER A 202 -6.37 4.93 -2.09
N PRO A 203 -5.94 6.00 -1.40
CA PRO A 203 -5.93 6.04 0.06
C PRO A 203 -7.34 5.94 0.63
N MET A 204 -7.41 5.55 1.90
CA MET A 204 -8.65 5.49 2.66
C MET A 204 -8.51 6.26 3.96
N PHE A 205 -9.53 7.06 4.30
CA PHE A 205 -9.72 7.59 5.64
C PHE A 205 -10.84 6.84 6.35
N ALA A 206 -10.68 6.60 7.64
CA ALA A 206 -11.74 6.06 8.48
C ALA A 206 -11.74 6.73 9.85
N GLY A 207 -12.91 6.79 10.50
CA GLY A 207 -13.00 7.44 11.79
C GLY A 207 -14.37 7.36 12.42
N LYS A 208 -14.38 7.71 13.72
CA LYS A 208 -15.56 7.77 14.56
C LYS A 208 -16.46 8.95 14.20
N TYR A 209 -15.86 10.10 13.87
CA TYR A 209 -16.56 11.33 13.53
C TYR A 209 -16.39 11.62 12.06
N TYR A 210 -17.47 11.44 11.31
CA TYR A 210 -17.49 11.47 9.85
C TYR A 210 -18.69 12.22 9.31
N LYS A 211 -18.48 13.00 8.25
CA LYS A 211 -19.53 13.65 7.48
C LYS A 211 -19.22 13.61 5.99
N ARG A 212 -20.19 13.19 5.19
CA ARG A 212 -20.12 13.23 3.72
C ARG A 212 -21.02 14.34 3.20
N VAL A 213 -20.52 15.15 2.29
CA VAL A 213 -21.23 16.23 1.64
C VAL A 213 -21.11 16.06 0.14
N GLU A 214 -22.25 16.01 -0.58
CA GLU A 214 -22.24 16.05 -2.03
C GLU A 214 -21.99 17.50 -2.48
N LEU A 215 -20.90 17.71 -3.22
CA LEU A 215 -20.54 19.01 -3.80
C LEU A 215 -21.11 19.20 -5.19
N SER A 216 -21.27 18.11 -5.95
CA SER A 216 -21.87 18.08 -7.27
C SER A 216 -22.44 16.69 -7.54
N GLY A 217 -23.71 16.61 -7.91
CA GLY A 217 -24.40 15.37 -8.27
C GLY A 217 -24.24 14.98 -9.74
N GLY A 218 -25.12 14.09 -10.20
CA GLY A 218 -25.20 13.63 -11.57
C GLY A 218 -24.48 12.30 -11.82
N LYS A 219 -24.06 12.05 -13.06
CA LYS A 219 -23.42 10.77 -13.43
C LYS A 219 -22.02 10.59 -12.85
N GLN A 220 -21.34 11.69 -12.57
CA GLN A 220 -19.97 11.74 -12.07
C GLN A 220 -19.96 12.63 -10.82
N PRO A 221 -20.50 12.14 -9.70
CA PRO A 221 -20.67 12.95 -8.49
C PRO A 221 -19.30 13.26 -7.84
N VAL A 222 -19.27 14.38 -7.12
CA VAL A 222 -18.12 14.83 -6.35
C VAL A 222 -18.53 14.97 -4.90
N TYR A 223 -17.79 14.34 -4.02
CA TYR A 223 -18.06 14.32 -2.57
C TYR A 223 -16.90 14.91 -1.78
N LEU A 224 -17.26 15.57 -0.68
CA LEU A 224 -16.33 15.96 0.38
C LEU A 224 -16.57 15.06 1.59
N ASN A 225 -15.59 14.28 1.95
CA ASN A 225 -15.59 13.39 3.10
C ASN A 225 -14.75 14.02 4.20
N VAL A 226 -15.37 14.36 5.32
CA VAL A 226 -14.71 15.04 6.43
C VAL A 226 -14.61 14.10 7.62
N PHE A 227 -13.39 13.92 8.11
CA PHE A 227 -13.08 13.20 9.35
C PHE A 227 -12.52 14.19 10.37
N ALA A 228 -12.88 14.02 11.65
CA ALA A 228 -12.45 14.94 12.69
C ALA A 228 -12.09 14.22 13.99
N ASP A 229 -11.32 14.87 14.86
CA ASP A 229 -11.02 14.38 16.20
C ASP A 229 -12.24 14.46 17.15
N GLU A 230 -13.26 15.29 16.82
CA GLU A 230 -14.45 15.49 17.63
C GLU A 230 -15.66 15.89 16.76
N ALA A 231 -16.87 15.53 17.21
CA ALA A 231 -18.11 15.74 16.45
C ALA A 231 -18.38 17.21 16.10
N LYS A 232 -18.08 18.14 17.00
CA LYS A 232 -18.32 19.58 16.77
C LYS A 232 -17.52 20.14 15.60
N SER A 233 -16.37 19.55 15.27
CA SER A 233 -15.54 19.98 14.15
C SER A 233 -16.11 19.60 12.78
N LEU A 234 -17.14 18.76 12.73
CA LEU A 234 -17.88 18.43 11.50
C LEU A 234 -18.91 19.48 11.09
N GLU A 235 -19.17 20.47 11.95
CA GLU A 235 -20.09 21.56 11.66
C GLU A 235 -19.40 22.59 10.75
N ALA A 236 -19.78 22.57 9.47
CA ALA A 236 -19.30 23.53 8.50
C ALA A 236 -20.31 24.67 8.31
N LYS A 237 -19.82 25.89 8.13
CA LYS A 237 -20.67 27.01 7.73
C LYS A 237 -21.12 26.83 6.28
N PRO A 238 -22.34 27.28 5.93
CA PRO A 238 -22.86 27.15 4.56
C PRO A 238 -21.93 27.74 3.49
N GLU A 239 -21.24 28.85 3.78
CA GLU A 239 -20.31 29.51 2.87
C GLU A 239 -19.06 28.64 2.57
N GLN A 240 -18.62 27.81 3.52
CA GLN A 240 -17.51 26.89 3.32
C GLN A 240 -17.89 25.79 2.33
N ILE A 241 -19.08 25.19 2.50
CA ILE A 241 -19.57 24.18 1.56
C ILE A 241 -19.80 24.80 0.18
N LYS A 242 -20.40 26.01 0.12
CA LYS A 242 -20.58 26.74 -1.15
C LYS A 242 -19.26 27.01 -1.87
N ALA A 243 -18.20 27.34 -1.13
CA ALA A 243 -16.87 27.56 -1.72
C ALA A 243 -16.30 26.28 -2.34
N HIS A 244 -16.44 25.12 -1.68
CA HIS A 244 -16.01 23.83 -2.24
C HIS A 244 -16.83 23.44 -3.47
N ALA A 245 -18.15 23.62 -3.44
CA ALA A 245 -18.99 23.38 -4.60
C ALA A 245 -18.65 24.31 -5.79
N ALA A 246 -18.33 25.58 -5.50
CA ALA A 246 -17.89 26.53 -6.52
C ALA A 246 -16.54 26.12 -7.13
N LEU A 247 -15.60 25.57 -6.33
CA LEU A 247 -14.35 25.01 -6.86
C LEU A 247 -14.65 23.94 -7.93
N VAL A 248 -15.52 22.97 -7.63
CA VAL A 248 -15.88 21.91 -8.60
C VAL A 248 -16.44 22.52 -9.88
N GLN A 249 -17.36 23.52 -9.77
CA GLN A 249 -17.91 24.20 -10.93
C GLN A 249 -16.86 24.95 -11.77
N GLN A 250 -15.84 25.53 -11.12
CA GLN A 250 -14.76 26.20 -11.85
C GLN A 250 -13.84 25.19 -12.54
N MET A 251 -13.58 24.04 -11.92
CA MET A 251 -12.81 22.96 -12.56
C MET A 251 -13.55 22.40 -13.77
N ASP A 252 -14.88 22.18 -13.69
CA ASP A 252 -15.71 21.77 -14.83
C ASP A 252 -15.62 22.77 -16.00
N LYS A 253 -15.64 24.07 -15.70
CA LYS A 253 -15.47 25.12 -16.74
C LYS A 253 -14.07 25.14 -17.34
N LEU A 254 -13.04 24.89 -16.51
CA LEU A 254 -11.65 24.95 -16.95
C LEU A 254 -11.29 23.76 -17.85
N TYR A 255 -11.69 22.57 -17.45
CA TYR A 255 -11.31 21.33 -18.16
C TYR A 255 -12.37 20.84 -19.16
N GLY A 256 -13.61 21.26 -19.03
CA GLY A 256 -14.71 20.93 -19.96
C GLY A 256 -15.20 19.48 -19.90
N ALA A 257 -14.55 18.63 -19.12
CA ALA A 257 -14.91 17.21 -18.95
C ALA A 257 -14.46 16.66 -17.60
N ARG A 258 -15.14 15.61 -17.14
CA ARG A 258 -14.72 14.79 -16.00
C ARG A 258 -14.24 13.45 -16.53
N HIS A 259 -13.07 12.99 -16.08
CA HIS A 259 -12.46 11.72 -16.50
C HIS A 259 -12.45 10.69 -15.35
N PHE A 260 -13.47 10.73 -14.51
CA PHE A 260 -13.66 9.84 -13.35
C PHE A 260 -15.14 9.43 -13.26
N ASP A 261 -15.41 8.30 -12.62
CA ASP A 261 -16.77 7.85 -12.32
C ASP A 261 -17.36 8.60 -11.12
N HIS A 262 -16.55 8.83 -10.09
CA HIS A 262 -16.84 9.70 -8.95
C HIS A 262 -15.53 10.28 -8.39
N TYR A 263 -15.62 11.38 -7.65
CA TYR A 263 -14.45 12.02 -7.03
C TYR A 263 -14.66 12.19 -5.51
N GLU A 264 -13.66 11.78 -4.74
CA GLU A 264 -13.70 11.77 -3.28
C GLU A 264 -12.63 12.69 -2.70
N PHE A 265 -13.01 13.89 -2.26
CA PHE A 265 -12.14 14.66 -1.38
C PHE A 265 -12.11 14.00 0.00
N LEU A 266 -10.91 13.70 0.52
CA LEU A 266 -10.69 13.17 1.86
C LEU A 266 -10.06 14.27 2.71
N LEU A 267 -10.81 14.81 3.67
CA LEU A 267 -10.38 15.91 4.53
C LEU A 267 -10.29 15.46 5.98
N ALA A 268 -9.13 15.61 6.61
CA ALA A 268 -8.91 15.38 8.03
C ALA A 268 -8.80 16.70 8.79
N LEU A 269 -9.72 16.93 9.73
CA LEU A 269 -9.71 18.06 10.64
C LEU A 269 -9.06 17.63 11.97
N THR A 270 -7.75 17.60 11.98
CA THR A 270 -6.95 17.13 13.11
C THR A 270 -5.63 17.90 13.23
N LYS A 271 -5.10 17.98 14.45
CA LYS A 271 -3.75 18.50 14.72
C LYS A 271 -2.68 17.40 14.69
N LYS A 272 -3.08 16.15 14.47
CA LYS A 272 -2.22 14.97 14.58
C LYS A 272 -1.64 14.55 13.23
N LEU A 273 -2.21 15.04 12.11
CA LEU A 273 -1.67 14.91 10.75
C LEU A 273 -0.94 16.19 10.36
N GLY A 274 0.20 16.07 9.69
CA GLY A 274 0.82 17.20 9.03
C GLY A 274 -0.09 17.72 7.92
N GLY A 275 -0.26 19.04 7.81
CA GLY A 275 -1.06 19.66 6.75
C GLY A 275 -0.41 19.44 5.40
N ILE A 276 -1.02 18.62 4.55
CA ILE A 276 -0.58 18.34 3.18
C ILE A 276 -1.79 18.02 2.31
N GLY A 277 -1.73 18.44 1.06
CA GLY A 277 -2.60 17.98 -0.01
C GLY A 277 -1.87 16.99 -0.88
N LEU A 278 -2.54 15.92 -1.27
CA LEU A 278 -2.06 14.91 -2.20
C LEU A 278 -3.17 14.62 -3.21
N GLU A 279 -2.77 14.49 -4.45
CA GLU A 279 -3.58 13.99 -5.55
C GLU A 279 -3.36 12.48 -5.66
N HIS A 280 -4.44 11.74 -5.89
CA HIS A 280 -4.46 10.30 -6.05
C HIS A 280 -5.39 9.90 -7.18
N HIS A 281 -5.27 8.63 -7.62
CA HIS A 281 -6.12 8.02 -8.64
C HIS A 281 -7.61 8.08 -8.29
#